data_2a743a39f0877f4952854ad55321cf71
#
_entry.id   2a743a39f0877f4952854ad55321cf71
#
_cell.length_a   1.000
_cell.length_b   1.000
_cell.length_c   1.000
_cell.angle_alpha   90.00
_cell.angle_beta   90.00
_cell.angle_gamma   90.00
#
_symmetry.space_group_name_H-M   'P 1'
#
loop_
_entity.id
_entity.type
_entity.pdbx_description
1 polymer ?
#
loop_
_entity_poly.entity_id
_entity_poly.type
_entity_poly.pdbx_seq_one_letter_code
_entity_poly.pdbx_strand_id
1 'polypeptide(L)'
;MNKIRKFRRFARTVMAAAFCCLASFSAMAETFMQINEVQPGMTGYAKTVAHGRDIETFPVEILGIMKNGGPSGDLILARFSGPLIEETGGIAQGMSGSPVYIDGKLVGAIAYGWSFTKSRMGMITPIADMVKLWNNPTREEIPDFNARETQLIPIATPLMASGFDGVSMEWLKGKLKSYNFQPVDTASAGDDDTAFPLQAGSSVAAAFVDGDMRLGAIGTVTYVDDNNIVAFGHPFLKRGSINYFMHNAYIFTIVNNLDSSFKLGSIGAEIGKIDQDRGSGIAGEYGMTAPGIPVTITVTDRDTQRLQTKRVKIIEDNELTPVLAATSVYNTVNKTIDRRGGGTATFTYKIRSADGTEKDITRHNMYYSEDNINEK
;
A
#
# COMPACT_ATOMS: atom_id res chain seq x y z
N MET A 1 42.66 53.57 -4.95
CA MET A 1 42.51 52.22 -5.58
C MET A 1 42.72 51.06 -4.59
N ASN A 2 43.49 51.16 -3.52
CA ASN A 2 43.79 50.03 -2.63
C ASN A 2 42.71 49.69 -1.58
N LYS A 3 41.79 50.57 -1.22
CA LYS A 3 40.72 50.30 -0.24
C LYS A 3 39.59 49.44 -0.81
N ILE A 4 39.24 49.57 -2.07
CA ILE A 4 38.19 48.80 -2.74
C ILE A 4 38.59 47.34 -2.99
N ARG A 5 39.89 47.06 -3.21
CA ARG A 5 40.40 45.70 -3.35
C ARG A 5 40.43 44.91 -2.05
N LYS A 6 40.65 45.58 -0.87
CA LYS A 6 40.58 44.92 0.43
C LYS A 6 39.16 44.57 0.85
N PHE A 7 38.18 45.43 0.52
CA PHE A 7 36.76 45.18 0.85
C PHE A 7 36.21 44.03 0.01
N ARG A 8 36.57 43.93 -1.26
CA ARG A 8 36.14 42.81 -2.13
C ARG A 8 36.76 41.45 -1.72
N ARG A 9 37.97 41.44 -1.17
CA ARG A 9 38.58 40.21 -0.64
C ARG A 9 37.92 39.78 0.69
N PHE A 10 37.63 40.74 1.58
CA PHE A 10 36.94 40.45 2.84
C PHE A 10 35.51 39.96 2.61
N ALA A 11 34.72 40.52 1.71
CA ALA A 11 33.40 40.10 1.34
C ALA A 11 33.39 38.70 0.70
N ARG A 12 34.42 38.33 -0.10
CA ARG A 12 34.53 36.97 -0.68
C ARG A 12 34.89 35.92 0.36
N THR A 13 35.71 36.25 1.37
CA THR A 13 36.08 35.34 2.44
C THR A 13 34.91 35.11 3.44
N VAL A 14 34.13 36.14 3.72
CA VAL A 14 32.92 36.00 4.58
C VAL A 14 31.83 35.22 3.86
N MET A 15 31.66 35.41 2.54
CA MET A 15 30.68 34.66 1.75
C MET A 15 31.07 33.18 1.57
N ALA A 16 32.36 32.86 1.46
CA ALA A 16 32.87 31.48 1.43
C ALA A 16 32.72 30.77 2.79
N ALA A 17 32.93 31.49 3.91
CA ALA A 17 32.74 30.96 5.25
C ALA A 17 31.25 30.73 5.57
N ALA A 18 30.33 31.60 5.11
CA ALA A 18 28.89 31.41 5.26
C ALA A 18 28.33 30.26 4.42
N PHE A 19 28.96 29.95 3.26
CA PHE A 19 28.55 28.81 2.42
C PHE A 19 29.06 27.46 2.98
N CYS A 20 30.17 27.42 3.73
CA CYS A 20 30.65 26.19 4.35
C CYS A 20 29.88 25.80 5.63
N CYS A 21 29.14 26.71 6.25
CA CYS A 21 28.30 26.40 7.42
C CYS A 21 26.92 25.85 7.09
N LEU A 22 26.52 25.76 5.81
CA LEU A 22 25.21 25.26 5.37
C LEU A 22 25.22 23.80 4.86
N ALA A 23 26.34 23.10 4.97
CA ALA A 23 26.47 21.73 4.44
C ALA A 23 27.01 20.76 5.48
N SER A 24 26.29 20.57 6.57
CA SER A 24 26.50 19.39 7.44
C SER A 24 25.21 19.06 8.19
N PHE A 25 24.11 18.88 7.47
CA PHE A 25 23.11 17.93 7.95
C PHE A 25 23.67 16.54 7.60
N SER A 26 24.52 16.01 8.46
CA SER A 26 24.76 14.58 8.51
C SER A 26 23.39 13.96 8.79
N ALA A 27 22.82 13.30 7.81
CA ALA A 27 21.72 12.38 8.06
C ALA A 27 22.26 11.38 9.08
N MET A 28 21.92 11.55 10.37
CA MET A 28 22.24 10.55 11.38
C MET A 28 21.50 9.29 10.96
N ALA A 29 22.23 8.21 10.72
CA ALA A 29 21.64 6.91 10.45
C ALA A 29 20.62 6.62 11.55
N GLU A 30 19.41 6.25 11.16
CA GLU A 30 18.35 5.94 12.10
C GLU A 30 18.76 4.79 13.00
N THR A 31 18.68 4.98 14.31
CA THR A 31 19.08 3.97 15.27
C THR A 31 17.90 3.10 15.66
N PHE A 32 18.10 1.79 15.70
CA PHE A 32 17.08 0.82 16.08
C PHE A 32 17.17 0.48 17.58
N MET A 33 15.99 0.34 18.21
CA MET A 33 15.89 -0.23 19.54
C MET A 33 15.67 -1.73 19.42
N GLN A 34 16.55 -2.53 20.00
CA GLN A 34 16.40 -3.98 20.00
C GLN A 34 15.30 -4.40 20.96
N ILE A 35 14.61 -5.52 20.67
CA ILE A 35 13.46 -5.95 21.48
C ILE A 35 13.83 -6.22 22.96
N ASN A 36 15.05 -6.61 23.23
CA ASN A 36 15.55 -6.83 24.60
C ASN A 36 15.82 -5.52 25.37
N GLU A 37 15.86 -4.36 24.70
CA GLU A 37 15.95 -3.03 25.32
C GLU A 37 14.54 -2.51 25.70
N VAL A 38 13.48 -3.07 25.08
CA VAL A 38 12.09 -2.62 25.28
C VAL A 38 11.55 -3.09 26.62
N GLN A 39 11.00 -2.15 27.42
CA GLN A 39 10.44 -2.45 28.75
C GLN A 39 9.04 -1.85 28.89
N PRO A 40 8.15 -2.51 29.67
CA PRO A 40 6.86 -1.93 30.03
C PRO A 40 7.01 -0.56 30.73
N GLY A 41 6.12 0.36 30.41
CA GLY A 41 6.12 1.74 30.91
C GLY A 41 6.97 2.71 30.10
N MET A 42 7.77 2.25 29.13
CA MET A 42 8.45 3.14 28.19
C MET A 42 7.43 3.91 27.36
N THR A 43 7.69 5.19 27.13
CA THR A 43 6.83 6.08 26.35
C THR A 43 7.56 6.65 25.14
N GLY A 44 6.82 6.94 24.09
CA GLY A 44 7.34 7.50 22.86
C GLY A 44 6.24 8.01 21.95
N TYR A 45 6.46 7.94 20.66
CA TYR A 45 5.49 8.39 19.65
C TYR A 45 5.49 7.48 18.42
N ALA A 46 4.37 7.48 17.71
CA ALA A 46 4.27 6.89 16.37
C ALA A 46 3.99 7.99 15.34
N LYS A 47 4.26 7.68 14.07
CA LYS A 47 4.02 8.58 12.93
C LYS A 47 3.03 7.96 11.95
N THR A 48 2.12 8.78 11.40
CA THR A 48 1.20 8.36 10.35
C THR A 48 0.72 9.56 9.55
N VAL A 49 0.09 9.32 8.40
CA VAL A 49 -0.69 10.35 7.69
C VAL A 49 -2.17 10.10 7.98
N ALA A 50 -2.87 11.09 8.51
CA ALA A 50 -4.31 11.06 8.74
C ALA A 50 -5.09 11.82 7.67
N HIS A 51 -4.48 12.86 7.10
CA HIS A 51 -5.05 13.66 6.03
C HIS A 51 -3.95 14.13 5.06
N GLY A 52 -4.28 14.17 3.78
CA GLY A 52 -3.36 14.63 2.73
C GLY A 52 -2.12 13.76 2.62
N ARG A 53 -0.97 14.37 2.85
CA ARG A 53 0.37 13.78 2.87
C ARG A 53 1.13 14.14 4.15
N ASP A 54 0.52 14.91 5.02
CA ASP A 54 1.16 15.44 6.21
C ASP A 54 1.32 14.35 7.27
N ILE A 55 2.55 14.17 7.73
CA ILE A 55 2.86 13.18 8.75
C ILE A 55 2.59 13.79 10.12
N GLU A 56 1.70 13.15 10.84
CA GLU A 56 1.33 13.49 12.21
C GLU A 56 1.93 12.50 13.21
N THR A 57 2.06 12.93 14.46
CA THR A 57 2.56 12.11 15.56
C THR A 57 1.50 11.91 16.63
N PHE A 58 1.52 10.75 17.28
CA PHE A 58 0.67 10.45 18.42
C PHE A 58 1.41 9.63 19.47
N PRO A 59 1.07 9.81 20.78
CA PRO A 59 1.77 9.17 21.88
C PRO A 59 1.58 7.65 21.93
N VAL A 60 2.63 6.95 22.34
CA VAL A 60 2.70 5.50 22.54
C VAL A 60 3.25 5.20 23.93
N GLU A 61 2.68 4.21 24.61
CA GLU A 61 3.15 3.62 25.85
C GLU A 61 3.30 2.10 25.68
N ILE A 62 4.46 1.56 26.00
CA ILE A 62 4.70 0.12 25.97
C ILE A 62 4.08 -0.55 27.18
N LEU A 63 3.29 -1.59 26.93
CA LEU A 63 2.64 -2.37 27.97
C LEU A 63 3.34 -3.69 28.25
N GLY A 64 4.05 -4.26 27.27
CA GLY A 64 4.74 -5.54 27.42
C GLY A 64 5.21 -6.15 26.10
N ILE A 65 5.77 -7.35 26.21
CA ILE A 65 6.22 -8.15 25.06
C ILE A 65 5.48 -9.47 25.09
N MET A 66 4.84 -9.81 23.96
CA MET A 66 4.21 -11.10 23.73
C MET A 66 5.22 -12.01 23.00
N LYS A 67 5.78 -12.97 23.71
CA LYS A 67 6.75 -13.92 23.17
C LYS A 67 6.11 -14.87 22.19
N ASN A 68 6.72 -15.01 20.99
CA ASN A 68 6.20 -15.84 19.89
C ASN A 68 4.73 -15.54 19.55
N GLY A 69 4.29 -14.30 19.73
CA GLY A 69 2.89 -13.88 19.56
C GLY A 69 2.54 -13.51 18.12
N GLY A 70 3.50 -13.40 17.24
CA GLY A 70 3.32 -12.96 15.85
C GLY A 70 3.78 -13.96 14.80
N PRO A 71 3.43 -13.73 13.54
CA PRO A 71 3.83 -14.60 12.42
C PRO A 71 5.34 -14.72 12.21
N SER A 72 6.14 -13.78 12.71
CA SER A 72 7.60 -13.73 12.59
C SER A 72 8.32 -13.77 13.93
N GLY A 73 7.64 -13.93 15.05
CA GLY A 73 8.25 -13.99 16.37
C GLY A 73 7.54 -13.17 17.43
N ASP A 74 8.32 -12.42 18.22
CA ASP A 74 7.81 -11.61 19.32
C ASP A 74 7.05 -10.39 18.81
N LEU A 75 6.00 -9.99 19.53
CA LEU A 75 5.29 -8.73 19.30
C LEU A 75 5.34 -7.86 20.55
N ILE A 76 5.32 -6.53 20.35
CA ILE A 76 5.32 -5.57 21.43
C ILE A 76 3.90 -5.05 21.61
N LEU A 77 3.32 -5.22 22.79
CA LEU A 77 2.02 -4.67 23.16
C LEU A 77 2.17 -3.21 23.56
N ALA A 78 1.37 -2.35 22.96
CA ALA A 78 1.39 -0.92 23.22
C ALA A 78 -0.02 -0.33 23.36
N ARG A 79 -0.10 0.80 24.07
CA ARG A 79 -1.26 1.69 24.14
C ARG A 79 -0.97 2.97 23.36
N PHE A 80 -1.95 3.41 22.61
CA PHE A 80 -1.90 4.63 21.80
C PHE A 80 -2.88 5.65 22.34
N SER A 81 -2.53 6.94 22.26
CA SER A 81 -3.33 8.01 22.85
C SER A 81 -3.21 9.31 22.04
N GLY A 82 -3.86 10.37 22.53
CA GLY A 82 -3.83 11.69 21.92
C GLY A 82 -5.01 11.98 21.00
N PRO A 83 -5.15 13.25 20.55
CA PRO A 83 -6.32 13.73 19.84
C PRO A 83 -6.66 12.89 18.59
N LEU A 84 -5.64 12.55 17.78
CA LEU A 84 -5.84 11.73 16.58
C LEU A 84 -6.47 10.37 16.92
N ILE A 85 -5.96 9.68 17.95
CA ILE A 85 -6.46 8.37 18.36
C ILE A 85 -7.86 8.47 19.00
N GLU A 86 -8.18 9.59 19.60
CA GLU A 86 -9.51 9.86 20.16
C GLU A 86 -10.52 10.12 19.03
N GLU A 87 -10.15 10.93 18.05
CA GLU A 87 -10.97 11.24 16.88
C GLU A 87 -11.27 9.98 16.04
N THR A 88 -10.28 9.13 15.82
CA THR A 88 -10.43 7.90 15.04
C THR A 88 -11.07 6.73 15.81
N GLY A 89 -11.28 6.91 17.12
CA GLY A 89 -11.84 5.86 17.99
C GLY A 89 -10.88 4.72 18.30
N GLY A 90 -9.58 4.87 18.01
CA GLY A 90 -8.51 3.88 18.16
C GLY A 90 -7.58 3.84 16.96
N ILE A 91 -6.84 2.73 16.82
CA ILE A 91 -5.98 2.50 15.66
C ILE A 91 -6.86 2.17 14.44
N ALA A 92 -6.72 2.95 13.38
CA ALA A 92 -7.46 2.74 12.13
C ALA A 92 -6.68 1.81 11.18
N GLN A 93 -7.42 1.05 10.37
CA GLN A 93 -6.86 0.31 9.24
C GLN A 93 -6.12 1.29 8.31
N GLY A 94 -4.94 0.89 7.83
CA GLY A 94 -4.03 1.77 7.09
C GLY A 94 -3.03 2.52 7.96
N MET A 95 -3.19 2.55 9.29
CA MET A 95 -2.10 2.90 10.20
C MET A 95 -1.09 1.77 10.37
N SER A 96 -1.35 0.60 9.82
CA SER A 96 -0.38 -0.51 9.76
C SER A 96 0.91 -0.06 9.05
N GLY A 97 2.06 -0.34 9.66
CA GLY A 97 3.35 0.17 9.22
C GLY A 97 3.75 1.50 9.89
N SER A 98 2.88 2.15 10.64
CA SER A 98 3.23 3.38 11.37
C SER A 98 4.45 3.14 12.27
N PRO A 99 5.59 3.84 12.04
CA PRO A 99 6.80 3.66 12.81
C PRO A 99 6.62 4.17 14.24
N VAL A 100 7.13 3.41 15.20
CA VAL A 100 7.11 3.71 16.63
C VAL A 100 8.50 4.01 17.13
N TYR A 101 8.65 5.14 17.80
CA TYR A 101 9.93 5.63 18.34
C TYR A 101 9.88 5.73 19.85
N ILE A 102 10.95 5.29 20.50
CA ILE A 102 11.20 5.48 21.95
C ILE A 102 12.63 5.99 22.09
N ASP A 103 12.81 7.06 22.84
CA ASP A 103 14.10 7.76 23.02
C ASP A 103 14.82 8.07 21.70
N GLY A 104 14.03 8.40 20.65
CA GLY A 104 14.55 8.70 19.31
C GLY A 104 14.99 7.50 18.49
N LYS A 105 14.89 6.28 19.02
CA LYS A 105 15.21 5.03 18.32
C LYS A 105 13.94 4.40 17.73
N LEU A 106 14.01 3.89 16.50
CA LEU A 106 12.93 3.16 15.89
C LEU A 106 12.79 1.76 16.51
N VAL A 107 11.62 1.48 17.07
CA VAL A 107 11.29 0.21 17.74
C VAL A 107 10.68 -0.79 16.77
N GLY A 108 9.79 -0.34 15.90
CA GLY A 108 9.05 -1.18 14.97
C GLY A 108 7.83 -0.47 14.41
N ALA A 109 6.86 -1.25 13.95
CA ALA A 109 5.66 -0.78 13.27
C ALA A 109 4.37 -1.26 13.92
N ILE A 110 3.36 -0.41 14.02
CA ILE A 110 2.00 -0.82 14.36
C ILE A 110 1.52 -1.83 13.30
N ALA A 111 1.02 -3.01 13.74
CA ALA A 111 0.72 -4.11 12.84
C ALA A 111 -0.63 -4.78 13.09
N TYR A 112 -0.98 -5.05 14.35
CA TYR A 112 -2.16 -5.82 14.70
C TYR A 112 -3.00 -5.13 15.76
N GLY A 113 -4.30 -5.39 15.71
CA GLY A 113 -5.28 -4.98 16.70
C GLY A 113 -6.25 -6.11 17.02
N TRP A 114 -7.38 -5.77 17.63
CA TRP A 114 -8.47 -6.70 17.94
C TRP A 114 -9.77 -6.21 17.34
N SER A 115 -10.59 -7.12 16.81
CA SER A 115 -11.95 -6.80 16.38
C SER A 115 -12.87 -6.42 17.52
N PHE A 116 -13.88 -5.63 17.19
CA PHE A 116 -14.98 -5.27 18.11
C PHE A 116 -14.55 -4.62 19.41
N THR A 117 -13.35 -4.05 19.47
CA THR A 117 -12.87 -3.29 20.60
C THR A 117 -12.65 -1.84 20.21
N LYS A 118 -13.13 -0.89 21.00
CA LYS A 118 -12.66 0.50 20.95
C LYS A 118 -11.27 0.59 21.60
N SER A 119 -10.40 -0.36 21.23
CA SER A 119 -9.11 -0.51 21.87
C SER A 119 -8.13 0.51 21.34
N ARG A 120 -7.59 1.31 22.25
CA ARG A 120 -6.41 2.12 21.99
C ARG A 120 -5.12 1.31 22.12
N MET A 121 -5.24 -0.02 22.12
CA MET A 121 -4.11 -0.94 22.21
C MET A 121 -3.91 -1.62 20.86
N GLY A 122 -2.68 -1.98 20.58
CA GLY A 122 -2.30 -2.75 19.41
C GLY A 122 -0.93 -3.38 19.60
N MET A 123 -0.52 -4.13 18.59
CA MET A 123 0.75 -4.83 18.58
C MET A 123 1.69 -4.19 17.58
N ILE A 124 2.95 -4.11 17.95
CA ILE A 124 4.04 -3.58 17.13
C ILE A 124 4.92 -4.75 16.72
N THR A 125 5.20 -4.87 15.42
CA THR A 125 6.21 -5.77 14.87
C THR A 125 7.58 -5.11 15.02
N PRO A 126 8.58 -5.78 15.63
CA PRO A 126 9.91 -5.22 15.82
C PRO A 126 10.59 -4.87 14.50
N ILE A 127 11.28 -3.73 14.44
CA ILE A 127 11.98 -3.28 13.22
C ILE A 127 13.05 -4.29 12.78
N ALA A 128 13.73 -4.94 13.73
CA ALA A 128 14.74 -5.95 13.43
C ALA A 128 14.20 -7.14 12.61
N ASP A 129 12.91 -7.46 12.74
CA ASP A 129 12.27 -8.51 11.94
C ASP A 129 11.80 -8.01 10.58
N MET A 130 11.45 -6.74 10.47
CA MET A 130 11.04 -6.13 9.21
C MET A 130 12.21 -5.95 8.24
N VAL A 131 13.36 -5.44 8.69
CA VAL A 131 14.52 -5.21 7.82
C VAL A 131 15.17 -6.51 7.32
N LYS A 132 14.91 -7.65 7.95
CA LYS A 132 15.32 -8.96 7.43
C LYS A 132 14.68 -9.27 6.06
N LEU A 133 13.56 -8.65 5.73
CA LEU A 133 12.87 -8.83 4.44
C LEU A 133 13.77 -8.45 3.25
N TRP A 134 14.68 -7.48 3.41
CA TRP A 134 15.62 -7.06 2.36
C TRP A 134 16.64 -8.13 1.99
N ASN A 135 16.98 -9.01 2.94
CA ASN A 135 18.03 -10.03 2.80
C ASN A 135 17.48 -11.44 2.54
N ASN A 136 16.19 -11.58 2.23
CA ASN A 136 15.55 -12.89 2.15
C ASN A 136 15.07 -13.20 0.72
N PRO A 137 15.99 -13.48 -0.25
CA PRO A 137 15.61 -13.75 -1.63
C PRO A 137 15.07 -15.19 -1.84
N THR A 138 15.23 -16.08 -0.88
CA THR A 138 14.91 -17.50 -1.03
C THR A 138 13.71 -17.92 -0.16
N ARG A 139 12.97 -18.85 -0.74
CA ARG A 139 11.78 -19.52 -0.23
C ARG A 139 12.12 -20.40 0.98
N GLU A 140 12.39 -19.81 2.14
CA GLU A 140 12.33 -20.56 3.39
C GLU A 140 10.86 -20.72 3.78
N GLU A 141 10.44 -21.95 3.98
CA GLU A 141 9.12 -22.26 4.53
C GLU A 141 9.02 -21.66 5.93
N ILE A 142 8.30 -20.56 6.05
CA ILE A 142 7.96 -19.99 7.35
C ILE A 142 6.92 -20.94 7.95
N PRO A 143 7.09 -21.40 9.20
CA PRO A 143 6.11 -22.24 9.87
C PRO A 143 4.71 -21.64 9.75
N ASP A 144 3.74 -22.46 9.43
CA ASP A 144 2.35 -22.03 9.25
C ASP A 144 1.80 -21.56 10.60
N PHE A 145 1.85 -20.22 10.79
CA PHE A 145 1.30 -19.61 11.99
C PHE A 145 -0.23 -19.64 11.89
N ASN A 146 -0.85 -20.46 12.68
CA ASN A 146 -2.30 -20.52 12.80
C ASN A 146 -2.83 -19.25 13.49
N ALA A 147 -3.10 -18.21 12.71
CA ALA A 147 -3.70 -16.95 13.19
C ALA A 147 -5.04 -17.14 13.92
N ARG A 148 -5.61 -18.34 13.88
CA ARG A 148 -6.88 -18.67 14.53
C ARG A 148 -6.82 -18.75 16.06
N GLU A 149 -5.62 -18.91 16.64
CA GLU A 149 -5.50 -19.04 18.11
C GLU A 149 -5.32 -17.71 18.86
N THR A 150 -4.89 -16.64 18.19
CA THR A 150 -4.52 -15.40 18.89
C THR A 150 -5.56 -14.29 18.87
N GLN A 151 -6.64 -14.40 18.09
CA GLN A 151 -7.62 -13.32 17.87
C GLN A 151 -7.00 -11.99 17.39
N LEU A 152 -5.72 -11.97 17.05
CA LEU A 152 -5.04 -10.80 16.48
C LEU A 152 -5.41 -10.65 15.02
N ILE A 153 -5.79 -9.44 14.63
CA ILE A 153 -6.17 -9.12 13.25
C ILE A 153 -5.19 -8.10 12.71
N PRO A 154 -4.61 -8.35 11.51
CA PRO A 154 -3.83 -7.34 10.81
C PRO A 154 -4.64 -6.07 10.62
N ILE A 155 -4.01 -4.91 10.84
CA ILE A 155 -4.63 -3.60 10.62
C ILE A 155 -4.53 -3.24 9.13
N ALA A 156 -4.95 -4.17 8.26
CA ALA A 156 -4.93 -4.00 6.82
C ALA A 156 -6.10 -3.11 6.36
N THR A 157 -5.85 -2.19 5.43
CA THR A 157 -6.92 -1.39 4.84
C THR A 157 -7.82 -2.21 3.94
N PRO A 158 -9.09 -1.76 3.74
CA PRO A 158 -9.87 -2.18 2.60
C PRO A 158 -9.08 -1.98 1.30
N LEU A 159 -9.43 -2.74 0.26
CA LEU A 159 -8.90 -2.46 -1.08
C LEU A 159 -9.51 -1.17 -1.61
N MET A 160 -8.66 -0.17 -1.82
CA MET A 160 -9.06 1.06 -2.51
C MET A 160 -9.18 0.78 -3.99
N ALA A 161 -10.34 1.11 -4.56
CA ALA A 161 -10.66 0.87 -5.95
C ALA A 161 -11.05 2.19 -6.63
N SER A 162 -10.37 2.57 -7.69
CA SER A 162 -10.75 3.72 -8.52
C SER A 162 -10.94 3.31 -9.97
N GLY A 163 -11.91 3.94 -10.64
CA GLY A 163 -12.25 3.63 -12.03
C GLY A 163 -13.16 2.41 -12.22
N PHE A 164 -13.46 1.67 -11.18
CA PHE A 164 -14.42 0.58 -11.16
C PHE A 164 -15.85 1.08 -10.87
N ASP A 165 -16.86 0.28 -11.20
CA ASP A 165 -18.24 0.47 -10.77
C ASP A 165 -18.62 -0.54 -9.66
N GLY A 166 -19.71 -0.23 -8.95
CA GLY A 166 -20.14 -1.06 -7.82
C GLY A 166 -20.48 -2.50 -8.18
N VAL A 167 -20.99 -2.74 -9.41
CA VAL A 167 -21.35 -4.09 -9.89
C VAL A 167 -20.09 -4.93 -10.09
N SER A 168 -19.07 -4.37 -10.74
CA SER A 168 -17.79 -5.02 -10.97
C SER A 168 -17.07 -5.29 -9.66
N MET A 169 -17.17 -4.37 -8.68
CA MET A 169 -16.57 -4.55 -7.36
C MET A 169 -17.26 -5.65 -6.54
N GLU A 170 -18.59 -5.76 -6.59
CA GLU A 170 -19.29 -6.88 -5.95
C GLU A 170 -18.93 -8.23 -6.59
N TRP A 171 -18.77 -8.25 -7.92
CA TRP A 171 -18.31 -9.44 -8.63
C TRP A 171 -16.89 -9.84 -8.18
N LEU A 172 -15.96 -8.87 -8.12
CA LEU A 172 -14.59 -9.08 -7.63
C LEU A 172 -14.58 -9.60 -6.19
N LYS A 173 -15.35 -8.98 -5.30
CA LYS A 173 -15.50 -9.39 -3.91
C LYS A 173 -15.96 -10.85 -3.79
N GLY A 174 -16.94 -11.24 -4.63
CA GLY A 174 -17.40 -12.63 -4.70
C GLY A 174 -16.29 -13.60 -5.11
N LYS A 175 -15.48 -13.23 -6.10
CA LYS A 175 -14.35 -14.06 -6.59
C LYS A 175 -13.18 -14.14 -5.63
N LEU A 176 -12.93 -13.09 -4.87
CA LEU A 176 -11.83 -13.01 -3.90
C LEU A 176 -12.29 -13.21 -2.45
N LYS A 177 -13.43 -13.87 -2.24
CA LYS A 177 -13.99 -14.11 -0.90
C LYS A 177 -13.02 -14.82 0.04
N SER A 178 -12.20 -15.73 -0.45
CA SER A 178 -11.18 -16.46 0.31
C SER A 178 -10.11 -15.54 0.92
N TYR A 179 -9.88 -14.37 0.33
CA TYR A 179 -8.91 -13.36 0.80
C TYR A 179 -9.53 -12.35 1.77
N ASN A 180 -10.84 -12.44 2.03
CA ASN A 180 -11.58 -11.51 2.89
C ASN A 180 -11.39 -10.02 2.50
N PHE A 181 -11.22 -9.73 1.21
CA PHE A 181 -11.10 -8.37 0.72
C PHE A 181 -12.42 -7.60 0.84
N GLN A 182 -12.32 -6.38 1.31
CA GLN A 182 -13.42 -5.41 1.38
C GLN A 182 -13.09 -4.23 0.45
N PRO A 183 -13.46 -4.29 -0.85
CA PRO A 183 -13.21 -3.18 -1.76
C PRO A 183 -14.07 -1.97 -1.38
N VAL A 184 -13.43 -0.80 -1.44
CA VAL A 184 -14.06 0.49 -1.20
C VAL A 184 -13.81 1.37 -2.43
N ASP A 185 -14.90 1.91 -2.99
CA ASP A 185 -14.81 2.86 -4.09
C ASP A 185 -14.12 4.13 -3.62
N THR A 186 -13.12 4.57 -4.37
CA THR A 186 -12.44 5.83 -4.15
C THR A 186 -12.36 6.63 -5.44
N ALA A 187 -12.31 7.94 -5.29
CA ALA A 187 -11.99 8.80 -6.42
C ALA A 187 -10.47 8.88 -6.62
N SER A 188 -10.03 9.13 -7.85
CA SER A 188 -8.69 9.64 -8.07
C SER A 188 -8.60 11.05 -7.48
N ALA A 189 -7.57 11.38 -6.74
CA ALA A 189 -7.40 12.69 -6.13
C ALA A 189 -6.85 13.76 -7.12
N GLY A 190 -7.08 13.60 -8.41
CA GLY A 190 -6.70 14.60 -9.42
C GLY A 190 -5.19 14.75 -9.60
N ASP A 191 -4.60 15.83 -9.09
CA ASP A 191 -3.16 16.15 -9.21
C ASP A 191 -2.20 15.20 -8.45
N ASP A 192 -2.71 14.11 -7.87
CA ASP A 192 -1.93 13.18 -7.05
C ASP A 192 -1.09 12.16 -7.85
N ASP A 193 -1.08 12.25 -9.17
CA ASP A 193 -0.16 11.45 -10.01
C ASP A 193 1.30 11.97 -9.97
N THR A 194 1.59 12.97 -9.15
CA THR A 194 2.95 13.42 -8.95
C THR A 194 3.67 12.53 -7.95
N ALA A 195 4.76 11.89 -8.39
CA ALA A 195 5.62 11.12 -7.51
C ALA A 195 6.30 12.02 -6.47
N PHE A 196 6.33 11.57 -5.22
CA PHE A 196 7.06 12.23 -4.13
C PHE A 196 7.84 11.20 -3.30
N PRO A 197 8.97 11.60 -2.70
CA PRO A 197 9.80 10.67 -1.92
C PRO A 197 9.05 10.17 -0.68
N LEU A 198 9.24 8.89 -0.39
CA LEU A 198 8.73 8.26 0.82
C LEU A 198 9.67 8.53 2.00
N GLN A 199 9.08 8.62 3.19
CA GLN A 199 9.79 8.67 4.47
C GLN A 199 9.00 7.89 5.53
N ALA A 200 9.62 7.62 6.67
CA ALA A 200 8.97 6.93 7.77
C ALA A 200 7.70 7.68 8.23
N GLY A 201 6.55 7.01 8.17
CA GLY A 201 5.22 7.59 8.40
C GLY A 201 4.43 7.96 7.15
N SER A 202 5.06 8.02 5.95
CA SER A 202 4.35 8.25 4.69
C SER A 202 3.31 7.18 4.41
N SER A 203 2.19 7.55 3.79
CA SER A 203 1.26 6.57 3.24
C SER A 203 1.81 5.99 1.93
N VAL A 204 1.70 4.67 1.77
CA VAL A 204 2.13 3.92 0.59
C VAL A 204 1.04 2.93 0.21
N ALA A 205 0.84 2.70 -1.09
CA ALA A 205 -0.08 1.68 -1.55
C ALA A 205 0.65 0.51 -2.22
N ALA A 206 0.17 -0.70 -1.89
CA ALA A 206 0.50 -1.93 -2.59
C ALA A 206 -0.63 -2.22 -3.56
N ALA A 207 -0.40 -2.04 -4.87
CA ALA A 207 -1.43 -2.13 -5.87
C ALA A 207 -1.30 -3.37 -6.76
N PHE A 208 -2.45 -3.92 -7.17
CA PHE A 208 -2.60 -5.07 -8.05
C PHE A 208 -2.96 -4.67 -9.49
N VAL A 209 -3.62 -3.54 -9.63
CA VAL A 209 -4.02 -2.96 -10.91
C VAL A 209 -3.63 -1.49 -10.92
N ASP A 210 -3.01 -1.05 -12.01
CA ASP A 210 -2.64 0.34 -12.28
C ASP A 210 -3.08 0.79 -13.66
N GLY A 211 -3.26 2.10 -13.86
CA GLY A 211 -3.66 2.72 -15.12
C GLY A 211 -5.03 3.41 -15.04
N ASP A 212 -5.88 3.18 -16.05
CA ASP A 212 -7.26 3.75 -16.09
C ASP A 212 -8.19 3.23 -14.99
N MET A 213 -7.78 2.16 -14.32
CA MET A 213 -8.38 1.60 -13.10
C MET A 213 -7.24 1.27 -12.14
N ARG A 214 -7.44 1.53 -10.85
CA ARG A 214 -6.47 1.21 -9.80
C ARG A 214 -7.13 0.41 -8.70
N LEU A 215 -6.40 -0.59 -8.18
CA LEU A 215 -6.87 -1.45 -7.10
C LEU A 215 -5.67 -1.82 -6.21
N GLY A 216 -5.75 -1.55 -4.92
CA GLY A 216 -4.68 -1.86 -3.97
C GLY A 216 -5.02 -1.48 -2.54
N ALA A 217 -4.17 -1.86 -1.60
CA ALA A 217 -4.29 -1.50 -0.20
C ALA A 217 -3.35 -0.37 0.17
N ILE A 218 -3.81 0.54 1.03
CA ILE A 218 -2.99 1.63 1.57
C ILE A 218 -2.53 1.26 2.97
N GLY A 219 -1.26 1.48 3.27
CA GLY A 219 -0.68 1.38 4.60
C GLY A 219 0.35 2.47 4.84
N THR A 220 1.26 2.24 5.76
CA THR A 220 2.25 3.23 6.18
C THR A 220 3.66 2.68 6.04
N VAL A 221 4.59 3.51 5.59
CA VAL A 221 6.02 3.21 5.51
C VAL A 221 6.61 3.24 6.92
N THR A 222 7.33 2.19 7.27
CA THR A 222 7.97 2.07 8.58
C THR A 222 9.38 2.66 8.56
N TYR A 223 10.16 2.27 7.56
CA TYR A 223 11.55 2.69 7.45
C TYR A 223 11.98 2.73 5.97
N VAL A 224 12.85 3.65 5.67
CA VAL A 224 13.47 3.84 4.35
C VAL A 224 14.98 3.88 4.53
N ASP A 225 15.70 3.08 3.75
CA ASP A 225 17.16 3.08 3.67
C ASP A 225 17.57 3.13 2.20
N ASP A 226 18.12 4.26 1.80
CA ASP A 226 18.34 4.60 0.39
C ASP A 226 17.05 4.42 -0.44
N ASN A 227 17.01 3.40 -1.30
CA ASN A 227 15.84 3.05 -2.11
C ASN A 227 14.99 1.92 -1.51
N ASN A 228 15.46 1.27 -0.44
CA ASN A 228 14.74 0.16 0.17
C ASN A 228 13.73 0.66 1.17
N ILE A 229 12.54 0.07 1.16
CA ILE A 229 11.50 0.34 2.14
C ILE A 229 11.04 -0.93 2.85
N VAL A 230 10.57 -0.77 4.08
CA VAL A 230 9.71 -1.73 4.77
C VAL A 230 8.44 -1.02 5.24
N ALA A 231 7.30 -1.71 5.13
CA ALA A 231 6.00 -1.14 5.41
C ALA A 231 5.02 -2.18 5.98
N PHE A 232 3.83 -1.76 6.41
CA PHE A 232 2.69 -2.54 6.90
C PHE A 232 2.92 -3.21 8.26
N GLY A 233 4.10 -3.75 8.56
CA GLY A 233 4.35 -4.47 9.81
C GLY A 233 3.68 -5.85 9.93
N HIS A 234 2.90 -6.25 8.95
CA HIS A 234 2.20 -7.54 8.83
C HIS A 234 2.13 -7.96 7.37
N PRO A 235 1.89 -9.24 7.05
CA PRO A 235 1.73 -9.68 5.67
C PRO A 235 0.49 -9.06 5.04
N PHE A 236 0.56 -8.79 3.73
CA PHE A 236 -0.61 -8.41 2.94
C PHE A 236 -1.39 -9.66 2.50
N LEU A 237 -0.78 -10.54 1.73
CA LEU A 237 -1.31 -11.84 1.33
C LEU A 237 -0.41 -13.03 1.73
N LYS A 238 0.76 -12.74 2.31
CA LYS A 238 1.77 -13.73 2.72
C LYS A 238 2.25 -14.61 1.55
N ARG A 239 2.49 -13.98 0.41
CA ARG A 239 2.89 -14.68 -0.84
C ARG A 239 4.40 -14.93 -0.96
N GLY A 240 5.22 -14.39 -0.03
CA GLY A 240 6.68 -14.48 -0.10
C GLY A 240 7.26 -13.50 -1.09
N SER A 241 8.01 -13.97 -2.09
CA SER A 241 8.51 -13.13 -3.19
C SER A 241 7.39 -12.82 -4.17
N ILE A 242 7.22 -11.54 -4.48
CA ILE A 242 6.11 -10.98 -5.28
C ILE A 242 6.60 -9.88 -6.22
N ASN A 243 5.69 -9.34 -7.03
CA ASN A 243 5.90 -8.15 -7.84
C ASN A 243 4.62 -7.29 -7.81
N TYR A 244 4.36 -6.59 -6.69
CA TYR A 244 3.27 -5.63 -6.64
C TYR A 244 3.75 -4.24 -7.00
N PHE A 245 2.85 -3.41 -7.51
CA PHE A 245 3.15 -2.00 -7.83
C PHE A 245 3.19 -1.21 -6.52
N MET A 246 4.27 -0.46 -6.30
CA MET A 246 4.37 0.48 -5.19
C MET A 246 3.91 1.85 -5.67
N HIS A 247 2.94 2.43 -4.99
CA HIS A 247 2.40 3.74 -5.30
C HIS A 247 2.51 4.71 -4.13
N ASN A 248 2.61 6.00 -4.42
CA ASN A 248 2.25 7.03 -3.46
C ASN A 248 0.75 6.90 -3.11
N ALA A 249 0.37 7.38 -1.95
CA ALA A 249 -1.03 7.45 -1.55
C ALA A 249 -1.38 8.80 -0.95
N TYR A 250 -2.58 9.29 -1.25
CA TYR A 250 -3.17 10.49 -0.66
C TYR A 250 -4.34 10.08 0.23
N ILE A 251 -4.38 10.58 1.45
CA ILE A 251 -5.43 10.25 2.42
C ILE A 251 -6.47 11.36 2.44
N PHE A 252 -7.70 11.07 2.04
CA PHE A 252 -8.80 12.03 2.12
C PHE A 252 -9.19 12.27 3.58
N THR A 253 -9.36 11.20 4.34
CA THR A 253 -9.75 11.21 5.74
C THR A 253 -9.62 9.82 6.35
N ILE A 254 -9.78 9.74 7.67
CA ILE A 254 -10.04 8.47 8.35
C ILE A 254 -11.55 8.34 8.57
N VAL A 255 -12.14 7.33 7.95
CA VAL A 255 -13.57 7.02 8.14
C VAL A 255 -13.73 6.33 9.49
N ASN A 256 -14.44 6.99 10.40
CA ASN A 256 -14.74 6.40 11.70
C ASN A 256 -15.89 5.40 11.55
N ASN A 257 -15.65 4.14 11.88
CA ASN A 257 -16.59 3.05 11.77
C ASN A 257 -16.70 2.32 13.13
N LEU A 258 -17.89 1.77 13.42
CA LEU A 258 -18.13 1.04 14.66
C LEU A 258 -17.30 -0.24 14.77
N ASP A 259 -17.06 -0.92 13.66
CA ASP A 259 -16.27 -2.15 13.62
C ASP A 259 -14.78 -1.88 13.55
N SER A 260 -14.36 -1.06 12.61
CA SER A 260 -12.95 -0.71 12.41
C SER A 260 -12.84 0.55 11.55
N SER A 261 -12.33 1.63 12.13
CA SER A 261 -11.98 2.85 11.38
C SER A 261 -10.92 2.55 10.33
N PHE A 262 -10.92 3.26 9.20
CA PHE A 262 -9.94 3.04 8.14
C PHE A 262 -9.58 4.33 7.41
N LYS A 263 -8.35 4.38 6.88
CA LYS A 263 -7.92 5.44 5.97
C LYS A 263 -8.64 5.30 4.64
N LEU A 264 -9.44 6.29 4.26
CA LEU A 264 -9.98 6.45 2.92
C LEU A 264 -9.01 7.31 2.12
N GLY A 265 -8.48 6.77 1.03
CA GLY A 265 -7.47 7.46 0.24
C GLY A 265 -7.49 7.06 -1.23
N SER A 266 -6.71 7.77 -2.04
CA SER A 266 -6.45 7.43 -3.44
C SER A 266 -5.06 6.82 -3.61
N ILE A 267 -4.94 5.91 -4.59
CA ILE A 267 -3.68 5.37 -5.07
C ILE A 267 -3.14 6.37 -6.11
N GLY A 268 -1.99 6.96 -5.85
CA GLY A 268 -1.34 7.96 -6.69
C GLY A 268 -0.40 7.38 -7.74
N ALA A 269 0.72 8.07 -8.02
CA ALA A 269 1.73 7.62 -8.99
C ALA A 269 2.40 6.31 -8.58
N GLU A 270 2.73 5.45 -9.58
CA GLU A 270 3.65 4.32 -9.38
C GLU A 270 5.05 4.89 -9.11
N ILE A 271 5.68 4.45 -8.02
CA ILE A 271 6.96 4.96 -7.54
C ILE A 271 8.01 3.87 -7.32
N GLY A 272 7.64 2.61 -7.43
CA GLY A 272 8.56 1.52 -7.19
C GLY A 272 7.89 0.15 -7.28
N LYS A 273 8.60 -0.84 -6.75
CA LYS A 273 8.18 -2.24 -6.70
C LYS A 273 8.17 -2.73 -5.25
N ILE A 274 7.15 -3.51 -4.90
CA ILE A 274 7.12 -4.31 -3.67
C ILE A 274 7.45 -5.73 -4.09
N ASP A 275 8.49 -6.31 -3.51
CA ASP A 275 9.04 -7.61 -3.90
C ASP A 275 9.00 -8.67 -2.80
N GLN A 276 8.65 -8.29 -1.57
CA GLN A 276 8.46 -9.21 -0.45
C GLN A 276 7.13 -8.95 0.25
N ASP A 277 6.42 -10.05 0.56
CA ASP A 277 5.19 -10.05 1.36
C ASP A 277 5.24 -11.23 2.34
N ARG A 278 5.69 -10.96 3.57
CA ARG A 278 5.98 -12.00 4.57
C ARG A 278 5.43 -11.63 5.96
N GLY A 279 5.63 -12.50 6.92
CA GLY A 279 5.06 -12.39 8.28
C GLY A 279 5.31 -11.06 8.99
N SER A 280 6.46 -10.42 8.77
CA SER A 280 6.83 -9.14 9.42
C SER A 280 6.49 -7.90 8.61
N GLY A 281 5.92 -8.04 7.41
CA GLY A 281 5.54 -6.89 6.59
C GLY A 281 5.73 -7.11 5.11
N ILE A 282 5.69 -6.00 4.39
CA ILE A 282 6.09 -5.91 2.98
C ILE A 282 7.39 -5.14 2.86
N ALA A 283 8.19 -5.50 1.86
CA ALA A 283 9.39 -4.76 1.49
C ALA A 283 9.44 -4.52 -0.01
N GLY A 284 10.18 -3.49 -0.41
CA GLY A 284 10.28 -3.13 -1.82
C GLY A 284 11.34 -2.07 -2.07
N GLU A 285 11.48 -1.68 -3.33
CA GLU A 285 12.49 -0.77 -3.80
C GLU A 285 11.86 0.40 -4.56
N TYR A 286 12.14 1.62 -4.09
CA TYR A 286 11.74 2.87 -4.72
C TYR A 286 12.53 3.09 -6.01
N GLY A 287 11.86 3.63 -7.04
CA GLY A 287 12.48 3.91 -8.33
C GLY A 287 12.58 2.71 -9.29
N MET A 288 12.27 1.50 -8.82
CA MET A 288 12.19 0.30 -9.66
C MET A 288 10.79 0.13 -10.24
N THR A 289 10.70 -0.32 -11.48
CA THR A 289 9.40 -0.64 -12.09
C THR A 289 9.03 -2.09 -11.82
N ALA A 290 7.85 -2.33 -11.27
CA ALA A 290 7.33 -3.68 -11.13
C ALA A 290 6.93 -4.24 -12.51
N PRO A 291 7.29 -5.50 -12.84
CA PRO A 291 6.75 -6.17 -14.00
C PRO A 291 5.24 -6.31 -13.85
N GLY A 292 4.53 -6.34 -14.99
CA GLY A 292 3.09 -6.52 -14.99
C GLY A 292 2.56 -6.73 -16.38
N ILE A 293 1.38 -7.31 -16.47
CA ILE A 293 0.72 -7.64 -17.71
C ILE A 293 -0.08 -6.45 -18.21
N PRO A 294 0.29 -5.82 -19.34
CA PRO A 294 -0.48 -4.74 -19.93
C PRO A 294 -1.76 -5.31 -20.58
N VAL A 295 -2.91 -4.73 -20.23
CA VAL A 295 -4.21 -5.10 -20.78
C VAL A 295 -4.86 -3.87 -21.40
N THR A 296 -5.19 -3.95 -22.69
CA THR A 296 -5.98 -2.95 -23.39
C THR A 296 -7.35 -3.49 -23.68
N ILE A 297 -8.39 -2.83 -23.23
CA ILE A 297 -9.78 -3.23 -23.36
C ILE A 297 -10.50 -2.19 -24.22
N THR A 298 -11.04 -2.60 -25.35
CA THR A 298 -11.86 -1.73 -26.22
C THR A 298 -13.25 -2.32 -26.34
N VAL A 299 -14.25 -1.54 -25.96
CA VAL A 299 -15.67 -1.92 -26.03
C VAL A 299 -16.41 -0.96 -26.92
N THR A 300 -17.19 -1.50 -27.85
CA THR A 300 -18.10 -0.73 -28.72
C THR A 300 -19.53 -1.18 -28.48
N ASP A 301 -20.37 -0.29 -28.00
CA ASP A 301 -21.82 -0.48 -28.01
C ASP A 301 -22.39 0.02 -29.34
N ARG A 302 -22.90 -0.89 -30.16
CA ARG A 302 -23.40 -0.58 -31.50
C ARG A 302 -24.75 0.14 -31.49
N ASP A 303 -25.55 -0.02 -30.44
CA ASP A 303 -26.86 0.62 -30.35
C ASP A 303 -26.73 2.12 -30.05
N THR A 304 -25.82 2.47 -29.14
CA THR A 304 -25.59 3.86 -28.72
C THR A 304 -24.36 4.50 -29.41
N GLN A 305 -23.61 3.76 -30.22
CA GLN A 305 -22.36 4.18 -30.85
C GLN A 305 -21.28 4.61 -29.85
N ARG A 306 -21.39 4.18 -28.60
CA ARG A 306 -20.37 4.42 -27.57
C ARG A 306 -19.14 3.55 -27.82
N LEU A 307 -17.97 4.14 -27.74
CA LEU A 307 -16.67 3.49 -27.78
C LEU A 307 -15.87 3.87 -26.55
N GLN A 308 -15.41 2.91 -25.80
CA GLN A 308 -14.47 3.12 -24.70
C GLN A 308 -13.23 2.24 -24.87
N THR A 309 -12.07 2.82 -24.60
CA THR A 309 -10.81 2.09 -24.47
C THR A 309 -10.22 2.37 -23.11
N LYS A 310 -9.89 1.28 -22.40
CA LYS A 310 -9.21 1.32 -21.10
C LYS A 310 -7.90 0.57 -21.17
N ARG A 311 -6.89 1.12 -20.51
CA ARG A 311 -5.55 0.52 -20.40
C ARG A 311 -5.21 0.35 -18.94
N VAL A 312 -4.87 -0.87 -18.57
CA VAL A 312 -4.42 -1.21 -17.22
C VAL A 312 -3.18 -2.08 -17.28
N LYS A 313 -2.40 -2.05 -16.21
CA LYS A 313 -1.30 -2.97 -15.94
C LYS A 313 -1.71 -3.79 -14.72
N ILE A 314 -1.60 -5.12 -14.80
CA ILE A 314 -2.03 -6.06 -13.76
C ILE A 314 -0.82 -6.84 -13.28
N ILE A 315 -0.73 -7.11 -11.98
CA ILE A 315 0.35 -7.93 -11.40
C ILE A 315 0.38 -9.33 -12.04
N GLU A 316 1.56 -9.94 -12.02
CA GLU A 316 1.74 -11.34 -12.41
C GLU A 316 1.55 -12.24 -11.18
N ASP A 317 0.38 -12.87 -11.10
CA ASP A 317 0.01 -13.84 -10.05
C ASP A 317 -0.94 -14.88 -10.63
N ASN A 318 -0.64 -16.16 -10.44
CA ASN A 318 -1.40 -17.25 -11.05
C ASN A 318 -2.90 -17.28 -10.69
N GLU A 319 -3.25 -16.79 -9.49
CA GLU A 319 -4.63 -16.78 -9.00
C GLU A 319 -5.32 -15.44 -9.21
N LEU A 320 -4.58 -14.33 -8.99
CA LEU A 320 -5.18 -12.99 -9.03
C LEU A 320 -5.26 -12.44 -10.45
N THR A 321 -4.25 -12.63 -11.29
CA THR A 321 -4.23 -12.06 -12.65
C THR A 321 -5.48 -12.38 -13.47
N PRO A 322 -5.97 -13.63 -13.54
CA PRO A 322 -7.17 -13.94 -14.33
C PRO A 322 -8.42 -13.21 -13.82
N VAL A 323 -8.58 -13.15 -12.51
CA VAL A 323 -9.74 -12.49 -11.87
C VAL A 323 -9.69 -10.98 -12.06
N LEU A 324 -8.52 -10.35 -11.88
CA LEU A 324 -8.32 -8.92 -12.06
C LEU A 324 -8.54 -8.49 -13.52
N ALA A 325 -8.01 -9.27 -14.48
CA ALA A 325 -8.23 -9.03 -15.89
C ALA A 325 -9.72 -9.15 -16.26
N ALA A 326 -10.39 -10.21 -15.82
CA ALA A 326 -11.82 -10.40 -16.06
C ALA A 326 -12.66 -9.26 -15.42
N THR A 327 -12.32 -8.83 -14.20
CA THR A 327 -12.99 -7.70 -13.54
C THR A 327 -12.84 -6.41 -14.34
N SER A 328 -11.63 -6.15 -14.86
CA SER A 328 -11.35 -4.95 -15.66
C SER A 328 -12.14 -4.94 -16.98
N VAL A 329 -12.24 -6.10 -17.62
CA VAL A 329 -13.07 -6.27 -18.84
C VAL A 329 -14.54 -6.05 -18.49
N TYR A 330 -15.06 -6.74 -17.48
CA TYR A 330 -16.44 -6.64 -17.04
C TYR A 330 -16.84 -5.18 -16.70
N ASN A 331 -15.97 -4.49 -15.94
CA ASN A 331 -16.15 -3.07 -15.63
C ASN A 331 -16.24 -2.19 -16.88
N THR A 332 -15.35 -2.40 -17.86
CA THR A 332 -15.35 -1.61 -19.09
C THR A 332 -16.62 -1.87 -19.91
N VAL A 333 -17.04 -3.13 -20.01
CA VAL A 333 -18.29 -3.52 -20.69
C VAL A 333 -19.49 -2.85 -20.01
N ASN A 334 -19.62 -3.02 -18.69
CA ASN A 334 -20.74 -2.50 -17.93
C ASN A 334 -20.86 -0.97 -18.04
N LYS A 335 -19.74 -0.25 -17.90
CA LYS A 335 -19.69 1.23 -18.06
C LYS A 335 -19.96 1.70 -19.49
N THR A 336 -19.61 0.91 -20.51
CA THR A 336 -19.84 1.29 -21.91
C THR A 336 -21.29 1.08 -22.30
N ILE A 337 -21.86 -0.07 -21.95
CA ILE A 337 -23.25 -0.41 -22.25
C ILE A 337 -24.21 0.43 -21.41
N ASP A 338 -23.90 0.64 -20.12
CA ASP A 338 -24.63 1.51 -19.18
C ASP A 338 -26.14 1.24 -19.13
N ARG A 339 -26.52 -0.01 -19.34
CA ARG A 339 -27.91 -0.50 -19.23
C ARG A 339 -27.95 -2.00 -18.99
N ARG A 340 -29.05 -2.47 -18.45
CA ARG A 340 -29.39 -3.90 -18.38
C ARG A 340 -30.33 -4.28 -19.51
N GLY A 341 -30.17 -5.47 -20.06
CA GLY A 341 -31.06 -5.99 -21.08
C GLY A 341 -30.42 -7.10 -21.91
N GLY A 342 -31.26 -7.77 -22.67
CA GLY A 342 -30.86 -8.80 -23.61
C GLY A 342 -30.01 -8.23 -24.74
N GLY A 343 -29.19 -9.10 -25.33
CA GLY A 343 -28.32 -8.69 -26.42
C GLY A 343 -27.36 -9.78 -26.87
N THR A 344 -26.52 -9.42 -27.85
CA THR A 344 -25.44 -10.27 -28.35
C THR A 344 -24.12 -9.52 -28.20
N ALA A 345 -23.14 -10.18 -27.63
CA ALA A 345 -21.78 -9.66 -27.50
C ALA A 345 -20.78 -10.55 -28.23
N THR A 346 -19.88 -9.94 -29.00
CA THR A 346 -18.74 -10.62 -29.61
C THR A 346 -17.48 -10.19 -28.89
N PHE A 347 -16.75 -11.17 -28.35
CA PHE A 347 -15.48 -10.98 -27.69
C PHE A 347 -14.34 -11.45 -28.56
N THR A 348 -13.35 -10.59 -28.73
CA THR A 348 -12.08 -10.97 -29.36
C THR A 348 -10.97 -10.64 -28.36
N TYR A 349 -10.22 -11.65 -27.93
CA TYR A 349 -9.03 -11.40 -27.13
C TYR A 349 -7.77 -11.97 -27.79
N LYS A 350 -6.69 -11.22 -27.63
CA LYS A 350 -5.35 -11.57 -28.11
C LYS A 350 -4.41 -11.60 -26.93
N ILE A 351 -3.73 -12.72 -26.75
CA ILE A 351 -2.69 -12.90 -25.74
C ILE A 351 -1.37 -13.02 -26.49
N ARG A 352 -0.38 -12.24 -26.08
CA ARG A 352 0.97 -12.25 -26.62
C ARG A 352 1.96 -12.60 -25.53
N SER A 353 2.94 -13.44 -25.84
CA SER A 353 4.09 -13.65 -24.99
C SER A 353 4.93 -12.38 -24.92
N ALA A 354 5.37 -12.01 -23.71
CA ALA A 354 6.18 -10.82 -23.51
C ALA A 354 7.57 -10.91 -24.16
N ASP A 355 8.11 -12.12 -24.22
CA ASP A 355 9.44 -12.43 -24.80
C ASP A 355 9.37 -12.88 -26.27
N GLY A 356 8.16 -13.01 -26.84
CA GLY A 356 7.95 -13.44 -28.22
C GLY A 356 8.28 -14.93 -28.48
N THR A 357 8.51 -15.72 -27.44
CA THR A 357 8.87 -17.16 -27.59
C THR A 357 7.67 -18.02 -27.93
N GLU A 358 6.47 -17.63 -27.56
CA GLU A 358 5.23 -18.34 -27.84
C GLU A 358 4.42 -17.63 -28.93
N LYS A 359 3.58 -18.41 -29.61
CA LYS A 359 2.68 -17.88 -30.64
C LYS A 359 1.58 -17.04 -29.98
N ASP A 360 1.24 -15.92 -30.60
CA ASP A 360 0.04 -15.15 -30.28
C ASP A 360 -1.21 -16.05 -30.30
N ILE A 361 -1.98 -15.99 -29.22
CA ILE A 361 -3.27 -16.67 -29.13
C ILE A 361 -4.36 -15.65 -29.42
N THR A 362 -5.19 -15.95 -30.42
CA THR A 362 -6.40 -15.18 -30.71
C THR A 362 -7.64 -16.06 -30.52
N ARG A 363 -8.63 -15.59 -29.78
CA ARG A 363 -9.92 -16.25 -29.60
C ARG A 363 -11.04 -15.28 -29.93
N HIS A 364 -12.11 -15.86 -30.56
CA HIS A 364 -13.33 -15.17 -30.88
C HIS A 364 -14.49 -15.94 -30.27
N ASN A 365 -15.28 -15.31 -29.44
CA ASN A 365 -16.47 -15.90 -28.85
C ASN A 365 -17.67 -14.97 -29.08
N MET A 366 -18.84 -15.56 -29.21
CA MET A 366 -20.12 -14.83 -29.27
C MET A 366 -21.01 -15.33 -28.14
N TYR A 367 -21.60 -14.39 -27.44
CA TYR A 367 -22.53 -14.64 -26.34
C TYR A 367 -23.87 -13.97 -26.63
N TYR A 368 -24.94 -14.61 -26.20
CA TYR A 368 -26.29 -14.12 -26.26
C TYR A 368 -26.96 -14.23 -24.89
N SER A 369 -27.76 -13.27 -24.55
CA SER A 369 -28.64 -13.30 -23.38
C SER A 369 -29.97 -12.66 -23.71
N GLU A 370 -31.05 -13.22 -23.20
CA GLU A 370 -32.40 -12.63 -23.28
C GLU A 370 -32.59 -11.59 -22.17
N ASP A 371 -31.94 -11.76 -21.02
CA ASP A 371 -32.14 -10.97 -19.82
C ASP A 371 -31.08 -9.89 -19.64
N ASN A 372 -29.81 -10.29 -19.52
CA ASN A 372 -28.70 -9.37 -19.28
C ASN A 372 -27.39 -9.85 -19.91
N ILE A 373 -26.98 -9.16 -20.98
CA ILE A 373 -25.74 -9.53 -21.70
C ILE A 373 -24.48 -9.23 -20.89
N ASN A 374 -24.55 -8.29 -19.94
CA ASN A 374 -23.40 -7.91 -19.10
C ASN A 374 -22.99 -9.02 -18.14
N GLU A 375 -23.85 -10.01 -17.86
CA GLU A 375 -23.57 -11.10 -16.92
C GLU A 375 -23.08 -12.40 -17.60
N LYS A 376 -22.91 -12.41 -18.93
CA LYS A 376 -22.43 -13.54 -19.71
C LYS A 376 -20.93 -13.46 -19.99
#